data_2c7332d5315f5fd5ee00e299c32feabe
#
_entry.id   2c7332d5315f5fd5ee00e299c32feabe
#
_cell.length_a   1.000
_cell.length_b   1.000
_cell.length_c   1.000
_cell.angle_alpha   90.00
_cell.angle_beta   90.00
_cell.angle_gamma   90.00
#
_symmetry.space_group_name_H-M   'P 1'
#
loop_
_entity.id
_entity.type
_entity.pdbx_description
1 polymer ?
#
loop_
_entity_poly.entity_id
_entity_poly.type
_entity_poly.pdbx_seq_one_letter_code
_entity_poly.pdbx_strand_id
1 'polypeptide(L)'
;MAKKLWEKNIDVNPEIERFTVGKDRELDLFLAPYDVIGSLAHSAMLATIGMLTEEEKNSLHSELRNIYATIERGEFVIEEGVEDVHSQVELMLTRKLGDTGKKIHSGRSRNDQVLLDLKLFTRKELQNVCEAVKELFDALIEQSDKHKEVLMPGYTHLQVAMPSSFGLWFGAYAESLADDMLFLQAAYTMCNRNPLGSAAGYGSSFPLNRTMTTELLGFDTMNYNVVYAQMGRGKCERNVAYALASVAGTLAKMAFDACMFNSQNFGFVKLPAECTTGSSIMPHKKNPDVFELLRAKCNRLQALPTDIILIMNNLPCGYFRDLQIIKELFLPAFGELKECIAMATYIIKRIEVNKNILDDSRYDAMFSVEEVNRLAAEGMPFRDAYKKVGLDIEAGTFVPCKNITHTHEGSIGNLCNEQIKEFMEKTYNAMNFQKSHQAEEALLAR
;
A
#
# COMPACT_ATOMS: atom_id res chain seq x y z
N MET A 1 -26.26 9.44 -30.37
CA MET A 1 -26.14 8.85 -29.03
C MET A 1 -25.60 7.44 -29.21
N ALA A 2 -24.53 7.08 -28.50
CA ALA A 2 -24.02 5.73 -28.51
C ALA A 2 -25.04 4.81 -27.85
N LYS A 3 -25.54 3.79 -28.57
CA LYS A 3 -26.46 2.80 -28.00
C LYS A 3 -25.67 1.82 -27.14
N LYS A 4 -26.20 1.47 -25.97
CA LYS A 4 -25.59 0.42 -25.12
C LYS A 4 -25.57 -0.91 -25.87
N LEU A 5 -24.51 -1.69 -25.75
CA LEU A 5 -24.31 -2.97 -26.46
C LEU A 5 -25.46 -3.99 -26.26
N TRP A 6 -26.21 -3.90 -25.17
CA TRP A 6 -27.33 -4.76 -24.80
C TRP A 6 -28.71 -4.12 -24.99
N GLU A 7 -28.81 -2.91 -25.54
CA GLU A 7 -30.03 -2.15 -25.66
C GLU A 7 -31.00 -2.76 -26.68
N LYS A 8 -32.17 -3.17 -26.21
CA LYS A 8 -33.26 -3.73 -27.00
C LYS A 8 -34.43 -2.69 -27.10
N ASN A 9 -34.21 -1.55 -27.74
CA ASN A 9 -35.25 -0.56 -28.03
C ASN A 9 -36.07 -0.04 -26.82
N ILE A 10 -35.52 -0.03 -25.62
CA ILE A 10 -36.14 0.59 -24.44
C ILE A 10 -35.25 1.76 -24.03
N ASP A 11 -35.78 2.98 -24.03
CA ASP A 11 -35.09 4.16 -23.54
C ASP A 11 -34.85 4.01 -22.03
N VAL A 12 -33.59 4.06 -21.64
CA VAL A 12 -33.19 3.98 -20.20
C VAL A 12 -33.51 5.32 -19.55
N ASN A 13 -34.23 5.29 -18.43
CA ASN A 13 -34.49 6.49 -17.64
C ASN A 13 -33.15 7.09 -17.16
N PRO A 14 -32.85 8.36 -17.43
CA PRO A 14 -31.57 9.01 -17.06
C PRO A 14 -31.25 8.95 -15.54
N GLU A 15 -32.28 8.97 -14.69
CA GLU A 15 -32.07 8.85 -13.22
C GLU A 15 -31.60 7.46 -12.83
N ILE A 16 -32.18 6.41 -13.43
CA ILE A 16 -31.77 5.03 -13.22
C ILE A 16 -30.34 4.83 -13.77
N GLU A 17 -30.05 5.39 -14.93
CA GLU A 17 -28.70 5.33 -15.50
C GLU A 17 -27.68 5.99 -14.58
N ARG A 18 -27.92 7.21 -14.13
CA ARG A 18 -27.04 7.91 -13.19
C ARG A 18 -26.82 7.13 -11.91
N PHE A 19 -27.88 6.53 -11.34
CA PHE A 19 -27.78 5.71 -10.13
C PHE A 19 -26.97 4.44 -10.33
N THR A 20 -27.15 3.74 -11.47
CA THR A 20 -26.52 2.45 -11.73
C THR A 20 -25.09 2.56 -12.26
N VAL A 21 -24.73 3.60 -12.99
CA VAL A 21 -23.37 3.88 -13.44
C VAL A 21 -22.54 4.48 -12.30
N GLY A 22 -23.16 5.36 -11.49
CA GLY A 22 -22.49 6.00 -10.36
C GLY A 22 -21.21 6.75 -10.80
N LYS A 23 -20.10 6.45 -10.15
CA LYS A 23 -18.77 7.02 -10.44
C LYS A 23 -17.92 6.15 -11.38
N ASP A 24 -18.47 5.10 -11.98
CA ASP A 24 -17.66 4.16 -12.78
C ASP A 24 -16.92 4.83 -13.92
N ARG A 25 -17.51 5.81 -14.61
CA ARG A 25 -16.81 6.53 -15.69
C ARG A 25 -15.54 7.24 -15.22
N GLU A 26 -15.55 7.78 -14.01
CA GLU A 26 -14.37 8.46 -13.42
C GLU A 26 -13.35 7.43 -12.91
N LEU A 27 -13.83 6.40 -12.23
CA LEU A 27 -12.99 5.39 -11.60
C LEU A 27 -12.39 4.42 -12.61
N ASP A 28 -13.09 4.12 -13.68
CA ASP A 28 -12.60 3.24 -14.73
C ASP A 28 -11.44 3.86 -15.53
N LEU A 29 -11.21 5.17 -15.43
CA LEU A 29 -10.00 5.78 -15.98
C LEU A 29 -8.72 5.23 -15.32
N PHE A 30 -8.78 4.82 -14.04
CA PHE A 30 -7.67 4.10 -13.39
C PHE A 30 -7.42 2.73 -14.02
N LEU A 31 -8.44 2.11 -14.59
CA LEU A 31 -8.40 0.77 -15.17
C LEU A 31 -8.08 0.77 -16.67
N ALA A 32 -8.21 1.92 -17.34
CA ALA A 32 -8.08 2.02 -18.80
C ALA A 32 -6.78 1.44 -19.37
N PRO A 33 -5.58 1.70 -18.83
CA PRO A 33 -4.36 1.09 -19.36
C PRO A 33 -4.37 -0.44 -19.23
N TYR A 34 -4.99 -0.97 -18.19
CA TYR A 34 -5.04 -2.41 -17.90
C TYR A 34 -6.06 -3.14 -18.77
N ASP A 35 -7.19 -2.51 -19.12
CA ASP A 35 -8.13 -3.05 -20.10
C ASP A 35 -7.48 -3.21 -21.49
N VAL A 36 -6.65 -2.25 -21.89
CA VAL A 36 -5.88 -2.34 -23.14
C VAL A 36 -4.86 -3.48 -23.07
N ILE A 37 -4.08 -3.58 -21.98
CA ILE A 37 -3.09 -4.66 -21.78
C ILE A 37 -3.77 -6.03 -21.79
N GLY A 38 -4.89 -6.15 -21.07
CA GLY A 38 -5.72 -7.36 -21.06
C GLY A 38 -6.25 -7.73 -22.44
N SER A 39 -6.69 -6.74 -23.20
CA SER A 39 -7.20 -6.90 -24.57
C SER A 39 -6.13 -7.31 -25.57
N LEU A 40 -4.88 -6.84 -25.42
CA LEU A 40 -3.72 -7.28 -26.21
C LEU A 40 -3.45 -8.78 -25.98
N ALA A 41 -3.38 -9.22 -24.74
CA ALA A 41 -3.16 -10.62 -24.40
C ALA A 41 -4.32 -11.52 -24.86
N HIS A 42 -5.55 -11.04 -24.70
CA HIS A 42 -6.76 -11.77 -25.12
C HIS A 42 -6.82 -11.96 -26.64
N SER A 43 -6.61 -10.91 -27.42
CA SER A 43 -6.62 -10.99 -28.89
C SER A 43 -5.49 -11.84 -29.45
N ALA A 44 -4.31 -11.84 -28.82
CA ALA A 44 -3.22 -12.76 -29.15
C ALA A 44 -3.68 -14.22 -28.96
N MET A 45 -4.33 -14.54 -27.87
CA MET A 45 -4.90 -15.87 -27.61
C MET A 45 -6.00 -16.22 -28.61
N LEU A 46 -6.92 -15.30 -28.93
CA LEU A 46 -8.00 -15.54 -29.91
C LEU A 46 -7.46 -15.94 -31.31
N ALA A 47 -6.32 -15.37 -31.72
CA ALA A 47 -5.68 -15.76 -32.98
C ALA A 47 -5.21 -17.22 -32.94
N THR A 48 -4.65 -17.70 -31.83
CA THR A 48 -4.17 -19.09 -31.69
C THR A 48 -5.27 -20.14 -31.74
N ILE A 49 -6.51 -19.75 -31.39
CA ILE A 49 -7.69 -20.65 -31.43
C ILE A 49 -8.54 -20.44 -32.70
N GLY A 50 -8.06 -19.67 -33.66
CA GLY A 50 -8.71 -19.46 -34.97
C GLY A 50 -9.91 -18.50 -34.97
N MET A 51 -10.12 -17.74 -33.89
CA MET A 51 -11.20 -16.73 -33.81
C MET A 51 -10.82 -15.41 -34.48
N LEU A 52 -9.52 -15.17 -34.62
CA LEU A 52 -8.91 -14.05 -35.38
C LEU A 52 -7.90 -14.60 -36.39
N THR A 53 -7.81 -13.95 -37.53
CA THR A 53 -6.65 -14.13 -38.39
C THR A 53 -5.44 -13.38 -37.84
N GLU A 54 -4.22 -13.68 -38.30
CA GLU A 54 -3.03 -12.93 -37.92
C GLU A 54 -3.13 -11.45 -38.31
N GLU A 55 -3.75 -11.16 -39.46
CA GLU A 55 -3.96 -9.82 -39.98
C GLU A 55 -4.94 -9.02 -39.10
N GLU A 56 -6.04 -9.64 -38.67
CA GLU A 56 -7.01 -9.05 -37.75
C GLU A 56 -6.39 -8.79 -36.35
N LYS A 57 -5.62 -9.75 -35.84
CA LYS A 57 -4.87 -9.58 -34.59
C LYS A 57 -3.91 -8.39 -34.67
N ASN A 58 -3.11 -8.31 -35.74
CA ASN A 58 -2.14 -7.22 -35.91
C ASN A 58 -2.84 -5.85 -36.01
N SER A 59 -3.98 -5.79 -36.69
CA SER A 59 -4.80 -4.56 -36.76
C SER A 59 -5.33 -4.15 -35.39
N LEU A 60 -5.86 -5.10 -34.60
CA LEU A 60 -6.32 -4.87 -33.23
C LEU A 60 -5.17 -4.42 -32.33
N HIS A 61 -4.01 -5.08 -32.39
CA HIS A 61 -2.84 -4.71 -31.58
C HIS A 61 -2.35 -3.30 -31.90
N SER A 62 -2.31 -2.93 -33.19
CA SER A 62 -1.92 -1.57 -33.59
C SER A 62 -2.86 -0.52 -33.00
N GLU A 63 -4.19 -0.74 -33.08
CA GLU A 63 -5.16 0.23 -32.57
C GLU A 63 -5.22 0.23 -31.03
N LEU A 64 -5.10 -0.91 -30.37
CA LEU A 64 -5.01 -0.99 -28.91
C LEU A 64 -3.82 -0.20 -28.38
N ARG A 65 -2.65 -0.28 -29.04
CA ARG A 65 -1.48 0.53 -28.65
C ARG A 65 -1.70 2.03 -28.90
N ASN A 66 -2.44 2.42 -29.94
CA ASN A 66 -2.85 3.81 -30.16
C ASN A 66 -3.76 4.31 -29.03
N ILE A 67 -4.71 3.47 -28.59
CA ILE A 67 -5.59 3.78 -27.46
C ILE A 67 -4.75 3.91 -26.17
N TYR A 68 -3.81 2.99 -25.94
CA TYR A 68 -2.88 3.07 -24.79
C TYR A 68 -2.10 4.39 -24.78
N ALA A 69 -1.54 4.78 -25.94
CA ALA A 69 -0.83 6.05 -26.07
C ALA A 69 -1.74 7.27 -25.80
N THR A 70 -3.04 7.18 -26.13
CA THR A 70 -4.03 8.22 -25.80
C THR A 70 -4.28 8.30 -24.30
N ILE A 71 -4.33 7.14 -23.62
CA ILE A 71 -4.46 7.05 -22.15
C ILE A 71 -3.23 7.70 -21.47
N GLU A 72 -2.02 7.36 -21.92
CA GLU A 72 -0.77 7.90 -21.38
C GLU A 72 -0.67 9.43 -21.51
N ARG A 73 -1.27 10.01 -22.57
CA ARG A 73 -1.34 11.47 -22.72
C ARG A 73 -2.44 12.14 -21.89
N GLY A 74 -3.27 11.36 -21.17
CA GLY A 74 -4.41 11.88 -20.41
C GLY A 74 -5.57 12.38 -21.30
N GLU A 75 -5.64 11.93 -22.55
CA GLU A 75 -6.65 12.34 -23.53
C GLU A 75 -7.82 11.34 -23.65
N PHE A 76 -7.71 10.17 -23.02
CA PHE A 76 -8.74 9.14 -23.04
C PHE A 76 -9.91 9.54 -22.15
N VAL A 77 -11.12 9.46 -22.69
CA VAL A 77 -12.35 9.75 -21.98
C VAL A 77 -13.38 8.66 -22.24
N ILE A 78 -14.22 8.36 -21.26
CA ILE A 78 -15.39 7.52 -21.42
C ILE A 78 -16.54 8.45 -21.83
N GLU A 79 -17.03 8.30 -23.07
CA GLU A 79 -18.03 9.18 -23.67
C GLU A 79 -19.38 9.12 -22.92
N GLU A 80 -20.11 10.21 -22.95
CA GLU A 80 -21.49 10.24 -22.43
C GLU A 80 -22.36 9.19 -23.15
N GLY A 81 -23.11 8.40 -22.37
CA GLY A 81 -23.89 7.27 -22.87
C GLY A 81 -23.11 5.95 -22.99
N VAL A 82 -21.77 5.94 -22.76
CA VAL A 82 -20.97 4.73 -22.61
C VAL A 82 -20.90 4.39 -21.12
N GLU A 83 -21.06 3.11 -20.78
CA GLU A 83 -21.24 2.66 -19.40
C GLU A 83 -19.90 2.58 -18.63
N ASP A 84 -18.87 2.03 -19.28
CA ASP A 84 -17.60 1.65 -18.67
C ASP A 84 -16.43 1.71 -19.65
N VAL A 85 -15.21 1.48 -19.15
CA VAL A 85 -13.99 1.45 -19.95
C VAL A 85 -14.01 0.38 -21.04
N HIS A 86 -14.54 -0.81 -20.73
CA HIS A 86 -14.60 -1.93 -21.68
C HIS A 86 -15.41 -1.56 -22.92
N SER A 87 -16.57 -0.93 -22.69
CA SER A 87 -17.44 -0.44 -23.77
C SER A 87 -16.78 0.67 -24.57
N GLN A 88 -16.02 1.56 -23.91
CA GLN A 88 -15.31 2.64 -24.60
C GLN A 88 -14.23 2.11 -25.52
N VAL A 89 -13.40 1.18 -25.04
CA VAL A 89 -12.33 0.55 -25.83
C VAL A 89 -12.94 -0.21 -27.03
N GLU A 90 -13.97 -1.04 -26.79
CA GLU A 90 -14.66 -1.77 -27.87
C GLU A 90 -15.28 -0.82 -28.91
N LEU A 91 -15.87 0.31 -28.47
CA LEU A 91 -16.45 1.33 -29.33
C LEU A 91 -15.37 1.97 -30.23
N MET A 92 -14.21 2.33 -29.66
CA MET A 92 -13.08 2.90 -30.40
C MET A 92 -12.56 1.91 -31.44
N LEU A 93 -12.35 0.65 -31.06
CA LEU A 93 -11.92 -0.42 -31.95
C LEU A 93 -12.94 -0.63 -33.10
N THR A 94 -14.24 -0.66 -32.77
CA THR A 94 -15.31 -0.86 -33.76
C THR A 94 -15.40 0.32 -34.73
N ARG A 95 -15.28 1.54 -34.26
CA ARG A 95 -15.26 2.75 -35.12
C ARG A 95 -14.10 2.73 -36.10
N LYS A 96 -12.94 2.22 -35.68
CA LYS A 96 -11.72 2.20 -36.48
C LYS A 96 -11.61 0.99 -37.39
N LEU A 97 -11.99 -0.18 -36.92
CA LEU A 97 -11.72 -1.48 -37.57
C LEU A 97 -13.00 -2.22 -38.01
N GLY A 98 -14.18 -1.64 -37.82
CA GLY A 98 -15.44 -2.27 -38.17
C GLY A 98 -15.67 -3.61 -37.47
N ASP A 99 -16.02 -4.65 -38.24
CA ASP A 99 -16.35 -5.96 -37.69
C ASP A 99 -15.16 -6.64 -37.00
N THR A 100 -13.92 -6.36 -37.41
CA THR A 100 -12.72 -6.83 -36.69
C THR A 100 -12.69 -6.29 -35.26
N GLY A 101 -13.05 -5.03 -35.04
CA GLY A 101 -13.12 -4.46 -33.69
C GLY A 101 -14.13 -5.17 -32.78
N LYS A 102 -15.27 -5.61 -33.32
CA LYS A 102 -16.30 -6.33 -32.54
C LYS A 102 -15.87 -7.73 -32.10
N LYS A 103 -14.92 -8.35 -32.78
CA LYS A 103 -14.43 -9.70 -32.44
C LYS A 103 -13.67 -9.75 -31.11
N ILE A 104 -13.19 -8.62 -30.61
CA ILE A 104 -12.42 -8.53 -29.36
C ILE A 104 -13.17 -9.07 -28.15
N HIS A 105 -14.51 -9.01 -28.17
CA HIS A 105 -15.36 -9.49 -27.07
C HIS A 105 -15.57 -11.02 -27.06
N SER A 106 -15.15 -11.73 -28.11
CA SER A 106 -15.34 -13.19 -28.20
C SER A 106 -14.71 -13.94 -27.02
N GLY A 107 -15.47 -14.82 -26.40
CA GLY A 107 -14.99 -15.70 -25.32
C GLY A 107 -14.75 -15.03 -23.96
N ARG A 108 -15.11 -13.78 -23.78
CA ARG A 108 -15.02 -13.08 -22.48
C ARG A 108 -16.32 -12.39 -22.11
N SER A 109 -16.39 -11.94 -20.86
CA SER A 109 -17.47 -11.11 -20.31
C SER A 109 -16.88 -9.86 -19.70
N ARG A 110 -17.68 -8.79 -19.54
CA ARG A 110 -17.27 -7.64 -18.72
C ARG A 110 -16.87 -8.09 -17.29
N ASN A 111 -17.44 -9.18 -16.81
CA ASN A 111 -17.15 -9.68 -15.46
C ASN A 111 -15.68 -10.11 -15.31
N ASP A 112 -15.14 -10.90 -16.25
CA ASP A 112 -13.73 -11.31 -16.17
C ASP A 112 -12.75 -10.23 -16.69
N GLN A 113 -13.22 -9.29 -17.53
CA GLN A 113 -12.43 -8.11 -17.91
C GLN A 113 -12.16 -7.23 -16.69
N VAL A 114 -13.21 -6.78 -15.97
CA VAL A 114 -13.02 -5.92 -14.80
C VAL A 114 -12.21 -6.60 -13.69
N LEU A 115 -12.35 -7.93 -13.54
CA LEU A 115 -11.50 -8.69 -12.60
C LEU A 115 -10.03 -8.66 -13.00
N LEU A 116 -9.75 -8.80 -14.28
CA LEU A 116 -8.39 -8.73 -14.80
C LEU A 116 -7.80 -7.34 -14.58
N ASP A 117 -8.53 -6.30 -14.97
CA ASP A 117 -8.07 -4.91 -14.86
C ASP A 117 -7.79 -4.53 -13.41
N LEU A 118 -8.69 -4.89 -12.49
CA LEU A 118 -8.47 -4.68 -11.05
C LEU A 118 -7.23 -5.40 -10.54
N LYS A 119 -6.94 -6.61 -11.02
CA LYS A 119 -5.75 -7.36 -10.60
C LYS A 119 -4.47 -6.77 -11.18
N LEU A 120 -4.47 -6.36 -12.43
CA LEU A 120 -3.32 -5.69 -13.06
C LEU A 120 -3.06 -4.34 -12.38
N PHE A 121 -4.08 -3.52 -12.19
CA PHE A 121 -4.00 -2.27 -11.43
C PHE A 121 -3.45 -2.51 -10.03
N THR A 122 -4.07 -3.43 -9.27
CA THR A 122 -3.69 -3.71 -7.88
C THR A 122 -2.24 -4.23 -7.79
N ARG A 123 -1.83 -5.09 -8.73
CA ARG A 123 -0.47 -5.60 -8.82
C ARG A 123 0.55 -4.46 -8.99
N LYS A 124 0.27 -3.51 -9.89
CA LYS A 124 1.13 -2.34 -10.12
C LYS A 124 1.13 -1.40 -8.91
N GLU A 125 -0.02 -1.12 -8.34
CA GLU A 125 -0.13 -0.25 -7.18
C GLU A 125 0.51 -0.86 -5.92
N LEU A 126 0.41 -2.17 -5.70
CA LEU A 126 1.15 -2.86 -4.64
C LEU A 126 2.66 -2.74 -4.83
N GLN A 127 3.17 -2.87 -6.06
CA GLN A 127 4.58 -2.62 -6.35
C GLN A 127 4.98 -1.20 -5.94
N ASN A 128 4.22 -0.19 -6.38
CA ASN A 128 4.49 1.22 -6.06
C ASN A 128 4.47 1.47 -4.54
N VAL A 129 3.54 0.84 -3.80
CA VAL A 129 3.48 0.92 -2.33
C VAL A 129 4.69 0.24 -1.71
N CYS A 130 5.08 -0.96 -2.16
CA CYS A 130 6.26 -1.66 -1.65
C CYS A 130 7.54 -0.85 -1.86
N GLU A 131 7.71 -0.22 -3.03
CA GLU A 131 8.83 0.68 -3.32
C GLU A 131 8.86 1.88 -2.37
N ALA A 132 7.71 2.51 -2.14
CA ALA A 132 7.59 3.63 -1.22
C ALA A 132 7.86 3.21 0.25
N VAL A 133 7.34 2.07 0.69
CA VAL A 133 7.61 1.51 2.02
C VAL A 133 9.10 1.21 2.18
N LYS A 134 9.74 0.64 1.16
CA LYS A 134 11.18 0.37 1.16
C LYS A 134 12.00 1.65 1.31
N GLU A 135 11.63 2.73 0.62
CA GLU A 135 12.29 4.03 0.73
C GLU A 135 12.18 4.63 2.14
N LEU A 136 11.00 4.54 2.76
CA LEU A 136 10.80 4.98 4.15
C LEU A 136 11.60 4.11 5.12
N PHE A 137 11.59 2.79 4.92
CA PHE A 137 12.39 1.85 5.70
C PHE A 137 13.87 2.22 5.68
N ASP A 138 14.43 2.46 4.49
CA ASP A 138 15.85 2.82 4.33
C ASP A 138 16.17 4.14 5.04
N ALA A 139 15.26 5.13 4.96
CA ALA A 139 15.42 6.39 5.67
C ALA A 139 15.39 6.21 7.20
N LEU A 140 14.54 5.33 7.72
CA LEU A 140 14.47 5.03 9.16
C LEU A 140 15.72 4.30 9.64
N ILE A 141 16.25 3.35 8.89
CA ILE A 141 17.49 2.66 9.19
C ILE A 141 18.68 3.62 9.18
N GLU A 142 18.76 4.52 8.20
CA GLU A 142 19.79 5.56 8.14
C GLU A 142 19.75 6.45 9.40
N GLN A 143 18.58 6.89 9.84
CA GLN A 143 18.43 7.67 11.06
C GLN A 143 18.75 6.84 12.31
N SER A 144 18.38 5.56 12.33
CA SER A 144 18.72 4.64 13.40
C SER A 144 20.25 4.51 13.57
N ASP A 145 20.96 4.24 12.48
CA ASP A 145 22.43 4.12 12.49
C ASP A 145 23.11 5.44 12.87
N LYS A 146 22.62 6.55 12.35
CA LYS A 146 23.16 7.90 12.61
C LYS A 146 23.03 8.33 14.08
N HIS A 147 21.96 7.91 14.75
CA HIS A 147 21.61 8.36 16.09
C HIS A 147 21.64 7.22 17.12
N LYS A 148 22.31 6.11 16.84
CA LYS A 148 22.40 4.93 17.71
C LYS A 148 22.93 5.22 19.11
N GLU A 149 23.87 6.17 19.22
CA GLU A 149 24.50 6.58 20.49
C GLU A 149 23.73 7.71 21.22
N VAL A 150 22.69 8.28 20.60
CA VAL A 150 21.93 9.38 21.21
C VAL A 150 20.83 8.83 22.08
N LEU A 151 21.06 8.83 23.39
CA LEU A 151 20.08 8.34 24.37
C LEU A 151 18.88 9.27 24.45
N MET A 152 17.71 8.67 24.72
CA MET A 152 16.46 9.35 25.02
C MET A 152 15.69 8.61 26.10
N PRO A 153 14.80 9.29 26.85
CA PRO A 153 13.94 8.62 27.83
C PRO A 153 12.95 7.67 27.16
N GLY A 154 12.93 6.41 27.59
CA GLY A 154 11.87 5.47 27.28
C GLY A 154 10.68 5.66 28.23
N TYR A 155 9.48 5.41 27.73
CA TYR A 155 8.23 5.61 28.47
C TYR A 155 7.41 4.32 28.55
N THR A 156 6.82 4.07 29.72
CA THR A 156 5.71 3.15 29.93
C THR A 156 4.61 3.88 30.69
N HIS A 157 3.34 3.69 30.31
CA HIS A 157 2.21 4.40 30.92
C HIS A 157 2.33 5.94 30.89
N LEU A 158 3.03 6.50 29.90
CA LEU A 158 3.42 7.92 29.81
C LEU A 158 4.25 8.41 31.03
N GLN A 159 4.89 7.49 31.75
CA GLN A 159 5.87 7.78 32.80
C GLN A 159 7.27 7.46 32.29
N VAL A 160 8.25 8.25 32.70
CA VAL A 160 9.66 7.97 32.42
C VAL A 160 10.01 6.62 33.01
N ALA A 161 10.53 5.73 32.21
CA ALA A 161 10.82 4.35 32.61
C ALA A 161 12.32 4.05 32.61
N MET A 162 12.88 3.77 31.45
CA MET A 162 14.26 3.33 31.30
C MET A 162 14.94 4.10 30.18
N PRO A 163 16.29 4.07 30.10
CA PRO A 163 17.01 4.61 28.96
C PRO A 163 16.61 3.90 27.66
N SER A 164 16.45 4.66 26.59
CA SER A 164 16.31 4.24 25.23
C SER A 164 17.28 5.05 24.35
N SER A 165 17.23 4.87 23.04
CA SER A 165 18.00 5.68 22.10
C SER A 165 17.14 6.05 20.89
N PHE A 166 17.52 7.13 20.20
CA PHE A 166 16.90 7.44 18.89
C PHE A 166 17.16 6.33 17.88
N GLY A 167 18.30 5.63 17.97
CA GLY A 167 18.56 4.46 17.15
C GLY A 167 17.49 3.38 17.32
N LEU A 168 17.13 3.05 18.57
CA LEU A 168 16.04 2.11 18.86
C LEU A 168 14.69 2.61 18.39
N TRP A 169 14.38 3.90 18.57
CA TRP A 169 13.09 4.46 18.17
C TRP A 169 12.88 4.41 16.65
N PHE A 170 13.86 4.84 15.85
CA PHE A 170 13.80 4.75 14.40
C PHE A 170 13.82 3.28 13.93
N GLY A 171 14.68 2.44 14.52
CA GLY A 171 14.79 1.02 14.20
C GLY A 171 13.49 0.25 14.45
N ALA A 172 12.76 0.58 15.52
CA ALA A 172 11.47 -0.06 15.83
C ALA A 172 10.40 0.18 14.72
N TYR A 173 10.36 1.38 14.13
CA TYR A 173 9.47 1.65 13.00
C TYR A 173 9.96 1.00 11.71
N ALA A 174 11.28 0.89 11.51
CA ALA A 174 11.83 0.15 10.38
C ALA A 174 11.45 -1.35 10.48
N GLU A 175 11.61 -1.98 11.63
CA GLU A 175 11.23 -3.38 11.84
C GLU A 175 9.73 -3.60 11.68
N SER A 176 8.88 -2.67 12.17
CA SER A 176 7.43 -2.70 11.94
C SER A 176 7.07 -2.65 10.45
N LEU A 177 7.77 -1.83 9.65
CA LEU A 177 7.57 -1.79 8.19
C LEU A 177 8.06 -3.07 7.49
N ALA A 178 9.04 -3.77 8.05
CA ALA A 178 9.46 -5.07 7.52
C ALA A 178 8.38 -6.15 7.72
N ASP A 179 7.66 -6.13 8.84
CA ASP A 179 6.47 -6.96 9.06
C ASP A 179 5.33 -6.57 8.12
N ASP A 180 5.09 -5.27 7.91
CA ASP A 180 4.11 -4.77 6.94
C ASP A 180 4.44 -5.22 5.51
N MET A 181 5.73 -5.26 5.14
CA MET A 181 6.18 -5.75 3.83
C MET A 181 5.86 -7.24 3.64
N LEU A 182 5.98 -8.06 4.67
CA LEU A 182 5.56 -9.46 4.61
C LEU A 182 4.07 -9.59 4.33
N PHE A 183 3.26 -8.71 4.91
CA PHE A 183 1.82 -8.68 4.66
C PHE A 183 1.47 -8.20 3.25
N LEU A 184 2.19 -7.19 2.74
CA LEU A 184 2.11 -6.74 1.34
C LEU A 184 2.52 -7.86 0.37
N GLN A 185 3.55 -8.63 0.66
CA GLN A 185 3.98 -9.80 -0.12
C GLN A 185 2.85 -10.85 -0.21
N ALA A 186 2.19 -11.16 0.90
CA ALA A 186 1.07 -12.10 0.90
C ALA A 186 -0.10 -11.57 0.04
N ALA A 187 -0.43 -10.28 0.13
CA ALA A 187 -1.44 -9.62 -0.69
C ALA A 187 -1.09 -9.66 -2.18
N TYR A 188 0.17 -9.36 -2.54
CA TYR A 188 0.68 -9.45 -3.90
C TYR A 188 0.55 -10.87 -4.46
N THR A 189 0.96 -11.88 -3.71
CA THR A 189 0.87 -13.29 -4.13
C THR A 189 -0.58 -13.72 -4.40
N MET A 190 -1.54 -13.26 -3.59
CA MET A 190 -2.95 -13.53 -3.80
C MET A 190 -3.52 -12.77 -5.01
N CYS A 191 -3.07 -11.55 -5.25
CA CYS A 191 -3.49 -10.74 -6.39
C CYS A 191 -2.90 -11.26 -7.71
N ASN A 192 -1.66 -11.75 -7.72
CA ASN A 192 -0.90 -12.13 -8.91
C ASN A 192 -1.36 -13.48 -9.51
N ARG A 193 -2.68 -13.61 -9.76
CA ARG A 193 -3.34 -14.79 -10.34
C ARG A 193 -4.34 -14.37 -11.41
N ASN A 194 -4.14 -14.86 -12.64
CA ASN A 194 -4.96 -14.51 -13.79
C ASN A 194 -6.43 -15.00 -13.65
N PRO A 195 -7.45 -14.13 -13.71
CA PRO A 195 -8.85 -14.50 -13.71
C PRO A 195 -9.43 -14.65 -15.13
N LEU A 196 -8.76 -14.12 -16.17
CA LEU A 196 -9.26 -14.04 -17.53
C LEU A 196 -9.59 -15.41 -18.10
N GLY A 197 -10.66 -15.48 -18.89
CA GLY A 197 -11.22 -16.70 -19.43
C GLY A 197 -12.18 -17.42 -18.48
N SER A 198 -12.49 -16.83 -17.32
CA SER A 198 -13.63 -17.28 -16.49
C SER A 198 -14.98 -16.82 -17.06
N ALA A 199 -14.98 -15.93 -18.04
CA ALA A 199 -16.13 -15.32 -18.67
C ALA A 199 -17.11 -14.75 -17.61
N ALA A 200 -18.39 -15.10 -17.68
CA ALA A 200 -19.36 -14.68 -16.67
C ALA A 200 -19.27 -15.47 -15.35
N GLY A 201 -18.18 -16.19 -15.12
CA GLY A 201 -17.94 -17.01 -13.91
C GLY A 201 -18.17 -18.51 -14.09
N TYR A 202 -18.52 -18.93 -15.29
CA TYR A 202 -18.84 -20.34 -15.57
C TYR A 202 -18.06 -20.91 -16.75
N GLY A 203 -17.04 -20.17 -17.24
CA GLY A 203 -16.21 -20.54 -18.39
C GLY A 203 -16.89 -20.27 -19.74
N SER A 204 -16.34 -20.87 -20.80
CA SER A 204 -16.79 -20.69 -22.17
C SER A 204 -16.70 -22.01 -22.94
N SER A 205 -17.55 -22.18 -23.97
CA SER A 205 -17.45 -23.27 -24.94
C SER A 205 -16.34 -23.04 -25.98
N PHE A 206 -15.75 -21.84 -26.05
CA PHE A 206 -14.54 -21.61 -26.84
C PHE A 206 -13.33 -22.29 -26.19
N PRO A 207 -12.38 -22.84 -26.97
CA PRO A 207 -11.19 -23.50 -26.46
C PRO A 207 -10.14 -22.49 -25.97
N LEU A 208 -10.50 -21.62 -25.00
CA LEU A 208 -9.66 -20.54 -24.51
C LEU A 208 -8.36 -21.09 -23.91
N ASN A 209 -7.23 -20.51 -24.31
CA ASN A 209 -5.90 -20.83 -23.75
C ASN A 209 -5.56 -19.88 -22.58
N ARG A 210 -6.03 -20.22 -21.40
CA ARG A 210 -5.79 -19.43 -20.17
C ARG A 210 -4.34 -19.48 -19.70
N THR A 211 -3.60 -20.53 -20.03
CA THR A 211 -2.16 -20.61 -19.74
C THR A 211 -1.40 -19.55 -20.54
N MET A 212 -1.67 -19.44 -21.84
CA MET A 212 -1.06 -18.41 -22.70
C MET A 212 -1.35 -16.99 -22.18
N THR A 213 -2.61 -16.67 -21.84
CA THR A 213 -2.90 -15.32 -21.31
C THR A 213 -2.25 -15.07 -19.95
N THR A 214 -2.08 -16.10 -19.12
CA THR A 214 -1.35 -15.99 -17.85
C THR A 214 0.12 -15.63 -18.06
N GLU A 215 0.76 -16.28 -19.01
CA GLU A 215 2.17 -16.01 -19.38
C GLU A 215 2.33 -14.63 -19.99
N LEU A 216 1.49 -14.27 -21.00
CA LEU A 216 1.53 -12.98 -21.68
C LEU A 216 1.33 -11.80 -20.72
N LEU A 217 0.51 -11.97 -19.69
CA LEU A 217 0.24 -10.94 -18.68
C LEU A 217 1.22 -10.97 -17.48
N GLY A 218 2.17 -11.91 -17.50
CA GLY A 218 3.19 -12.03 -16.45
C GLY A 218 2.65 -12.41 -15.07
N PHE A 219 1.49 -13.07 -15.00
CA PHE A 219 1.00 -13.62 -13.74
C PHE A 219 1.81 -14.85 -13.33
N ASP A 220 1.88 -15.11 -12.02
CA ASP A 220 2.56 -16.32 -11.52
C ASP A 220 1.75 -17.59 -11.81
N THR A 221 0.44 -17.47 -11.72
CA THR A 221 -0.50 -18.56 -11.97
C THR A 221 -1.88 -17.98 -12.33
N MET A 222 -2.90 -18.83 -12.38
CA MET A 222 -4.28 -18.41 -12.63
C MET A 222 -5.22 -18.80 -11.48
N ASN A 223 -6.39 -18.21 -11.45
CA ASN A 223 -7.51 -18.74 -10.71
C ASN A 223 -8.07 -19.94 -11.51
N TYR A 224 -7.73 -21.17 -11.12
CA TYR A 224 -8.08 -22.37 -11.89
C TYR A 224 -9.58 -22.58 -11.99
N ASN A 225 -10.28 -22.51 -10.87
CA ASN A 225 -11.73 -22.65 -10.85
C ASN A 225 -12.39 -21.34 -11.31
N VAL A 226 -13.17 -21.39 -12.39
CA VAL A 226 -13.81 -20.22 -13.00
C VAL A 226 -14.87 -19.59 -12.10
N VAL A 227 -15.55 -20.37 -11.25
CA VAL A 227 -16.49 -19.85 -10.25
C VAL A 227 -15.72 -19.08 -9.17
N TYR A 228 -14.60 -19.63 -8.70
CA TYR A 228 -13.75 -18.97 -7.72
C TYR A 228 -13.14 -17.69 -8.28
N ALA A 229 -12.79 -17.62 -9.56
CA ALA A 229 -12.31 -16.39 -10.18
C ALA A 229 -13.28 -15.21 -9.94
N GLN A 230 -14.59 -15.45 -10.09
CA GLN A 230 -15.62 -14.43 -9.81
C GLN A 230 -15.85 -14.22 -8.31
N MET A 231 -15.88 -15.29 -7.50
CA MET A 231 -15.96 -15.19 -6.03
C MET A 231 -14.77 -14.46 -5.42
N GLY A 232 -13.66 -14.39 -6.14
CA GLY A 232 -12.45 -13.67 -5.76
C GLY A 232 -12.63 -12.17 -5.73
N ARG A 233 -13.64 -11.62 -6.44
CA ARG A 233 -13.97 -10.19 -6.41
C ARG A 233 -14.42 -9.76 -5.01
N GLY A 234 -13.93 -8.62 -4.56
CA GLY A 234 -14.12 -8.16 -3.19
C GLY A 234 -13.18 -8.86 -2.19
N LYS A 235 -13.02 -10.19 -2.28
CA LYS A 235 -12.09 -10.94 -1.40
C LYS A 235 -10.64 -10.52 -1.63
N CYS A 236 -10.22 -10.35 -2.89
CA CYS A 236 -8.88 -9.90 -3.23
C CYS A 236 -8.66 -8.48 -2.71
N GLU A 237 -9.57 -7.57 -3.01
CA GLU A 237 -9.51 -6.17 -2.61
C GLU A 237 -9.50 -6.03 -1.08
N ARG A 238 -10.31 -6.79 -0.37
CA ARG A 238 -10.31 -6.84 1.10
C ARG A 238 -8.95 -7.27 1.66
N ASN A 239 -8.36 -8.32 1.11
CA ASN A 239 -7.08 -8.83 1.61
C ASN A 239 -5.95 -7.84 1.34
N VAL A 240 -5.98 -7.16 0.19
CA VAL A 240 -5.06 -6.05 -0.11
C VAL A 240 -5.31 -4.88 0.85
N ALA A 241 -6.57 -4.52 1.10
CA ALA A 241 -6.93 -3.46 2.03
C ALA A 241 -6.40 -3.71 3.46
N TYR A 242 -6.36 -4.97 3.93
CA TYR A 242 -5.71 -5.31 5.20
C TYR A 242 -4.21 -5.01 5.20
N ALA A 243 -3.51 -5.29 4.10
CA ALA A 243 -2.09 -4.98 3.99
C ALA A 243 -1.83 -3.46 3.97
N LEU A 244 -2.66 -2.70 3.22
CA LEU A 244 -2.60 -1.23 3.21
C LEU A 244 -2.90 -0.64 4.59
N ALA A 245 -3.91 -1.20 5.30
CA ALA A 245 -4.28 -0.79 6.64
C ALA A 245 -3.18 -1.06 7.68
N SER A 246 -2.40 -2.14 7.53
CA SER A 246 -1.26 -2.44 8.38
C SER A 246 -0.18 -1.35 8.26
N VAL A 247 0.24 -1.01 7.05
CA VAL A 247 1.18 0.10 6.79
C VAL A 247 0.64 1.42 7.36
N ALA A 248 -0.64 1.72 7.13
CA ALA A 248 -1.28 2.91 7.66
C ALA A 248 -1.26 2.93 9.20
N GLY A 249 -1.43 1.78 9.87
CA GLY A 249 -1.33 1.64 11.32
C GLY A 249 0.06 2.01 11.86
N THR A 250 1.12 1.49 11.23
CA THR A 250 2.51 1.84 11.55
C THR A 250 2.77 3.33 11.38
N LEU A 251 2.34 3.92 10.26
CA LEU A 251 2.49 5.36 10.00
C LEU A 251 1.71 6.22 11.00
N ALA A 252 0.49 5.85 11.35
CA ALA A 252 -0.33 6.59 12.31
C ALA A 252 0.32 6.61 13.70
N LYS A 253 0.90 5.49 14.13
CA LYS A 253 1.63 5.37 15.39
C LYS A 253 2.90 6.23 15.38
N MET A 254 3.69 6.16 14.31
CA MET A 254 4.89 6.98 14.14
C MET A 254 4.56 8.48 14.15
N ALA A 255 3.49 8.88 13.48
CA ALA A 255 3.03 10.27 13.46
C ALA A 255 2.58 10.76 14.84
N PHE A 256 1.95 9.90 15.63
CA PHE A 256 1.59 10.22 17.01
C PHE A 256 2.84 10.49 17.87
N ASP A 257 3.82 9.59 17.83
CA ASP A 257 5.07 9.76 18.57
C ASP A 257 5.81 11.03 18.13
N ALA A 258 5.90 11.29 16.83
CA ALA A 258 6.54 12.47 16.29
C ALA A 258 5.87 13.77 16.76
N CYS A 259 4.53 13.83 16.79
CA CYS A 259 3.79 14.97 17.36
C CYS A 259 4.09 15.16 18.85
N MET A 260 4.08 14.05 19.60
CA MET A 260 4.35 14.09 21.05
C MET A 260 5.79 14.54 21.31
N PHE A 261 6.78 13.96 20.63
CA PHE A 261 8.19 14.28 20.84
C PHE A 261 8.60 15.65 20.32
N ASN A 262 7.86 16.20 19.34
CA ASN A 262 8.04 17.59 18.88
C ASN A 262 7.37 18.62 19.81
N SER A 263 6.50 18.21 20.71
CA SER A 263 5.80 19.15 21.60
C SER A 263 6.79 19.88 22.52
N GLN A 264 6.40 21.07 22.96
CA GLN A 264 7.24 21.92 23.84
C GLN A 264 7.59 21.24 25.17
N ASN A 265 6.74 20.31 25.66
CA ASN A 265 6.98 19.60 26.91
C ASN A 265 8.02 18.47 26.77
N PHE A 266 8.14 17.88 25.60
CA PHE A 266 9.13 16.83 25.32
C PHE A 266 10.38 17.42 24.65
N GLY A 267 10.24 18.09 23.52
CA GLY A 267 11.34 18.71 22.80
C GLY A 267 12.43 17.74 22.36
N PHE A 268 12.07 16.47 22.12
CA PHE A 268 13.02 15.41 21.75
C PHE A 268 13.41 15.49 20.28
N VAL A 269 12.47 15.90 19.43
CA VAL A 269 12.71 16.11 18.00
C VAL A 269 12.26 17.50 17.58
N LYS A 270 12.86 17.99 16.48
CA LYS A 270 12.46 19.22 15.83
C LYS A 270 12.17 18.93 14.37
N LEU A 271 11.00 19.34 13.91
CA LEU A 271 10.61 19.20 12.52
C LEU A 271 11.23 20.30 11.65
N PRO A 272 11.49 20.02 10.35
CA PRO A 272 11.86 21.06 9.40
C PRO A 272 10.86 22.21 9.40
N ALA A 273 11.32 23.43 9.24
CA ALA A 273 10.46 24.61 9.32
C ALA A 273 9.34 24.58 8.26
N GLU A 274 9.64 24.09 7.07
CA GLU A 274 8.68 23.91 5.96
C GLU A 274 7.62 22.83 6.21
N CYS A 275 7.82 21.96 7.21
CA CYS A 275 6.87 20.93 7.62
C CYS A 275 6.00 21.36 8.81
N THR A 276 6.07 22.64 9.19
CA THR A 276 5.31 23.19 10.31
C THR A 276 4.52 24.40 9.85
N THR A 277 3.36 24.62 10.45
CA THR A 277 2.60 25.85 10.23
C THR A 277 2.68 26.77 11.43
N GLY A 278 2.60 28.07 11.17
CA GLY A 278 2.56 29.10 12.20
C GLY A 278 1.15 29.33 12.73
N SER A 279 1.06 30.21 13.72
CA SER A 279 -0.22 30.72 14.23
C SER A 279 -0.41 32.17 13.77
N SER A 280 -1.63 32.55 13.39
CA SER A 280 -1.97 33.91 13.00
C SER A 280 -1.88 34.92 14.15
N ILE A 281 -1.86 34.45 15.40
CA ILE A 281 -1.85 35.29 16.60
C ILE A 281 -0.72 34.97 17.59
N MET A 282 -0.04 33.82 17.43
CA MET A 282 1.04 33.35 18.31
C MET A 282 2.35 33.16 17.51
N PRO A 283 3.20 34.20 17.39
CA PRO A 283 4.33 34.14 16.47
C PRO A 283 5.42 33.11 16.81
N HIS A 284 5.41 32.59 18.04
CA HIS A 284 6.35 31.55 18.50
C HIS A 284 5.88 30.12 18.21
N LYS A 285 4.60 29.92 17.83
CA LYS A 285 3.97 28.62 17.70
C LYS A 285 4.28 27.99 16.35
N LYS A 286 4.75 26.73 16.37
CA LYS A 286 4.99 25.89 15.19
C LYS A 286 4.21 24.60 15.38
N ASN A 287 3.26 24.33 14.49
CA ASN A 287 2.37 23.17 14.58
C ASN A 287 2.90 22.02 13.70
N PRO A 288 2.83 20.76 14.14
CA PRO A 288 3.23 19.59 13.37
C PRO A 288 2.12 19.11 12.42
N ASP A 289 1.46 20.04 11.68
CA ASP A 289 0.22 19.77 10.94
C ASP A 289 0.38 18.63 9.94
N VAL A 290 1.57 18.46 9.35
CA VAL A 290 1.80 17.37 8.40
C VAL A 290 1.63 16.01 9.09
N PHE A 291 2.19 15.82 10.28
CA PHE A 291 2.01 14.58 11.03
C PHE A 291 0.59 14.42 11.60
N GLU A 292 -0.09 15.51 11.93
CA GLU A 292 -1.48 15.46 12.37
C GLU A 292 -2.39 14.97 11.23
N LEU A 293 -2.25 15.54 10.02
CA LEU A 293 -2.99 15.13 8.83
C LEU A 293 -2.62 13.70 8.39
N LEU A 294 -1.33 13.35 8.41
CA LEU A 294 -0.85 12.01 8.12
C LEU A 294 -1.51 10.99 9.05
N ARG A 295 -1.50 11.24 10.36
CA ARG A 295 -2.18 10.40 11.37
C ARG A 295 -3.67 10.24 11.07
N ALA A 296 -4.36 11.32 10.75
CA ALA A 296 -5.78 11.30 10.46
C ALA A 296 -6.11 10.50 9.18
N LYS A 297 -5.36 10.73 8.08
CA LYS A 297 -5.49 9.97 6.83
C LYS A 297 -5.22 8.48 7.05
N CYS A 298 -4.13 8.14 7.74
CA CYS A 298 -3.77 6.76 8.05
C CYS A 298 -4.79 6.07 8.97
N ASN A 299 -5.36 6.78 9.96
CA ASN A 299 -6.45 6.24 10.78
C ASN A 299 -7.69 5.93 9.94
N ARG A 300 -8.03 6.78 8.97
CA ARG A 300 -9.14 6.54 8.05
C ARG A 300 -8.89 5.33 7.15
N LEU A 301 -7.68 5.19 6.59
CA LEU A 301 -7.30 4.05 5.75
C LEU A 301 -7.43 2.71 6.48
N GLN A 302 -7.27 2.66 7.79
CA GLN A 302 -7.46 1.45 8.57
C GLN A 302 -8.93 0.94 8.59
N ALA A 303 -9.91 1.76 8.23
CA ALA A 303 -11.31 1.35 8.10
C ALA A 303 -11.60 0.62 6.77
N LEU A 304 -10.76 0.80 5.74
CA LEU A 304 -10.99 0.28 4.38
C LEU A 304 -11.37 -1.21 4.32
N PRO A 305 -10.69 -2.13 5.03
CA PRO A 305 -11.09 -3.54 5.00
C PRO A 305 -12.52 -3.77 5.51
N THR A 306 -12.95 -3.03 6.52
CA THR A 306 -14.29 -3.13 7.10
C THR A 306 -15.36 -2.64 6.12
N ASP A 307 -15.11 -1.52 5.46
CA ASP A 307 -16.04 -0.97 4.46
C ASP A 307 -16.23 -1.97 3.30
N ILE A 308 -15.15 -2.58 2.82
CA ILE A 308 -15.21 -3.63 1.79
C ILE A 308 -16.00 -4.86 2.27
N ILE A 309 -15.79 -5.29 3.51
CA ILE A 309 -16.54 -6.42 4.10
C ILE A 309 -18.04 -6.12 4.11
N LEU A 310 -18.45 -4.93 4.49
CA LEU A 310 -19.87 -4.56 4.55
C LEU A 310 -20.53 -4.59 3.17
N ILE A 311 -19.81 -4.18 2.11
CA ILE A 311 -20.30 -4.25 0.73
C ILE A 311 -20.42 -5.71 0.25
N MET A 312 -19.48 -6.58 0.65
CA MET A 312 -19.45 -7.98 0.21
C MET A 312 -20.43 -8.89 0.95
N ASN A 313 -20.95 -8.46 2.08
CA ASN A 313 -21.78 -9.31 2.92
C ASN A 313 -23.06 -9.76 2.21
N ASN A 314 -23.46 -11.03 2.48
CA ASN A 314 -24.70 -11.62 2.00
C ASN A 314 -24.80 -11.82 0.47
N LEU A 315 -23.67 -11.81 -0.26
CA LEU A 315 -23.65 -12.09 -1.67
C LEU A 315 -23.40 -13.59 -1.91
N PRO A 316 -24.24 -14.28 -2.69
CA PRO A 316 -23.98 -15.67 -3.11
C PRO A 316 -22.88 -15.73 -4.19
N CYS A 317 -22.54 -16.95 -4.65
CA CYS A 317 -21.61 -17.13 -5.76
C CYS A 317 -22.11 -16.47 -7.04
N GLY A 318 -21.18 -15.90 -7.81
CA GLY A 318 -21.45 -15.23 -9.07
C GLY A 318 -21.14 -13.74 -8.98
N TYR A 319 -21.46 -13.01 -10.05
CA TYR A 319 -21.28 -11.58 -10.13
C TYR A 319 -22.50 -10.82 -9.59
N PHE A 320 -22.24 -9.80 -8.80
CA PHE A 320 -23.26 -8.86 -8.31
C PHE A 320 -22.77 -7.42 -8.47
N ARG A 321 -23.67 -6.53 -8.84
CA ARG A 321 -23.35 -5.12 -9.07
C ARG A 321 -22.94 -4.36 -7.79
N ASP A 322 -23.29 -4.89 -6.62
CA ASP A 322 -22.85 -4.40 -5.31
C ASP A 322 -21.34 -4.19 -5.25
N LEU A 323 -20.58 -5.11 -5.85
CA LEU A 323 -19.11 -5.07 -5.86
C LEU A 323 -18.53 -3.90 -6.68
N GLN A 324 -19.35 -3.22 -7.49
CA GLN A 324 -18.94 -2.00 -8.22
C GLN A 324 -18.54 -0.88 -7.27
N ILE A 325 -19.27 -0.72 -6.15
CA ILE A 325 -19.03 0.34 -5.16
C ILE A 325 -17.64 0.22 -4.50
N ILE A 326 -17.07 -1.00 -4.44
CA ILE A 326 -15.72 -1.20 -3.89
C ILE A 326 -14.69 -0.30 -4.58
N LYS A 327 -14.83 -0.03 -5.88
CA LYS A 327 -13.91 0.83 -6.63
C LYS A 327 -13.79 2.23 -6.03
N GLU A 328 -14.89 2.79 -5.52
CA GLU A 328 -14.92 4.15 -4.94
C GLU A 328 -14.00 4.28 -3.71
N LEU A 329 -13.82 3.20 -2.96
CA LEU A 329 -13.02 3.17 -1.76
C LEU A 329 -11.61 2.65 -2.03
N PHE A 330 -11.51 1.60 -2.85
CA PHE A 330 -10.28 0.83 -3.04
C PHE A 330 -9.27 1.52 -3.97
N LEU A 331 -9.71 2.04 -5.13
CA LEU A 331 -8.78 2.60 -6.11
C LEU A 331 -8.06 3.85 -5.58
N PRO A 332 -8.73 4.83 -4.94
CA PRO A 332 -8.06 6.01 -4.41
C PRO A 332 -7.15 5.75 -3.20
N ALA A 333 -7.40 4.65 -2.46
CA ALA A 333 -6.67 4.37 -1.23
C ALA A 333 -5.16 4.20 -1.43
N PHE A 334 -4.74 3.65 -2.57
CA PHE A 334 -3.31 3.53 -2.91
C PHE A 334 -2.63 4.89 -3.04
N GLY A 335 -3.28 5.83 -3.74
CA GLY A 335 -2.78 7.19 -3.89
C GLY A 335 -2.62 7.90 -2.55
N GLU A 336 -3.64 7.81 -1.69
CA GLU A 336 -3.61 8.41 -0.37
C GLU A 336 -2.53 7.81 0.54
N LEU A 337 -2.37 6.48 0.53
CA LEU A 337 -1.32 5.83 1.32
C LEU A 337 0.08 6.21 0.82
N LYS A 338 0.31 6.21 -0.50
CA LYS A 338 1.61 6.61 -1.08
C LYS A 338 1.96 8.07 -0.74
N GLU A 339 0.98 8.97 -0.76
CA GLU A 339 1.18 10.37 -0.33
C GLU A 339 1.61 10.44 1.14
N CYS A 340 0.96 9.66 2.02
CA CYS A 340 1.34 9.59 3.43
C CYS A 340 2.76 9.04 3.62
N ILE A 341 3.13 7.97 2.92
CA ILE A 341 4.48 7.40 2.97
C ILE A 341 5.52 8.42 2.49
N ALA A 342 5.26 9.09 1.37
CA ALA A 342 6.18 10.09 0.81
C ALA A 342 6.41 11.27 1.77
N MET A 343 5.36 11.76 2.43
CA MET A 343 5.49 12.82 3.44
C MET A 343 6.25 12.35 4.67
N ALA A 344 5.99 11.14 5.16
CA ALA A 344 6.75 10.54 6.24
C ALA A 344 8.25 10.43 5.88
N THR A 345 8.56 9.89 4.71
CA THR A 345 9.93 9.75 4.20
C THR A 345 10.64 11.10 4.11
N TYR A 346 9.95 12.11 3.57
CA TYR A 346 10.51 13.47 3.45
C TYR A 346 10.91 14.05 4.79
N ILE A 347 10.05 13.89 5.82
CA ILE A 347 10.30 14.45 7.14
C ILE A 347 11.36 13.63 7.88
N ILE A 348 11.28 12.30 7.84
CA ILE A 348 12.26 11.42 8.54
C ILE A 348 13.69 11.67 8.05
N LYS A 349 13.90 11.89 6.75
CA LYS A 349 15.22 12.26 6.21
C LYS A 349 15.76 13.58 6.73
N ARG A 350 14.92 14.45 7.32
CA ARG A 350 15.24 15.83 7.73
C ARG A 350 15.00 16.15 9.19
N ILE A 351 14.42 15.24 9.93
CA ILE A 351 14.11 15.42 11.36
C ILE A 351 15.42 15.61 12.16
N GLU A 352 15.43 16.59 13.04
CA GLU A 352 16.53 16.84 13.96
C GLU A 352 16.23 16.22 15.33
N VAL A 353 17.19 15.50 15.91
CA VAL A 353 17.08 14.98 17.26
C VAL A 353 17.78 15.89 18.28
N ASN A 354 17.16 16.06 19.43
CA ASN A 354 17.79 16.77 20.54
C ASN A 354 18.81 15.85 21.24
N LYS A 355 20.08 16.21 21.17
CA LYS A 355 21.16 15.43 21.79
C LYS A 355 21.35 15.71 23.27
N ASN A 356 20.71 16.76 23.79
CA ASN A 356 20.92 17.28 25.14
C ASN A 356 19.74 16.99 26.08
N ILE A 357 18.87 16.04 25.74
CA ILE A 357 17.70 15.69 26.56
C ILE A 357 18.13 15.29 27.99
N LEU A 358 19.23 14.56 28.10
CA LEU A 358 19.72 14.03 29.38
C LEU A 358 20.49 15.03 30.24
N ASP A 359 20.61 16.29 29.78
CA ASP A 359 21.12 17.37 30.62
C ASP A 359 20.06 17.80 31.67
N ASP A 360 18.80 17.45 31.46
CA ASP A 360 17.72 17.71 32.38
C ASP A 360 17.66 16.62 33.46
N SER A 361 17.92 17.02 34.71
CA SER A 361 17.95 16.12 35.88
C SER A 361 16.63 15.39 36.16
N ARG A 362 15.49 15.83 35.60
CA ARG A 362 14.21 15.11 35.74
C ARG A 362 14.27 13.69 35.15
N TYR A 363 15.27 13.41 34.29
CA TYR A 363 15.47 12.08 33.68
C TYR A 363 16.51 11.22 34.41
N ASP A 364 17.16 11.71 35.46
CA ASP A 364 18.21 10.99 36.15
C ASP A 364 17.72 9.65 36.73
N ALA A 365 16.52 9.61 37.29
CA ALA A 365 15.95 8.39 37.89
C ALA A 365 15.66 7.28 36.86
N MET A 366 15.66 7.55 35.54
CA MET A 366 15.49 6.50 34.53
C MET A 366 16.66 5.50 34.52
N PHE A 367 17.82 5.87 35.04
CA PHE A 367 19.01 5.04 35.16
C PHE A 367 19.02 4.14 36.42
N SER A 368 17.95 4.18 37.21
CA SER A 368 17.86 3.44 38.47
C SER A 368 17.99 1.93 38.29
N VAL A 369 17.43 1.36 37.23
CA VAL A 369 17.53 -0.08 36.93
C VAL A 369 18.97 -0.47 36.59
N GLU A 370 19.69 0.37 35.87
CA GLU A 370 21.10 0.15 35.53
C GLU A 370 21.97 0.08 36.81
N GLU A 371 21.71 0.96 37.80
CA GLU A 371 22.40 0.93 39.07
C GLU A 371 22.01 -0.28 39.91
N VAL A 372 20.74 -0.68 39.93
CA VAL A 372 20.29 -1.94 40.58
C VAL A 372 21.01 -3.14 39.96
N ASN A 373 21.10 -3.21 38.64
CA ASN A 373 21.79 -4.29 37.93
C ASN A 373 23.28 -4.30 38.22
N ARG A 374 23.94 -3.14 38.26
CA ARG A 374 25.33 -2.99 38.61
C ARG A 374 25.63 -3.54 40.04
N LEU A 375 24.85 -3.11 41.01
CA LEU A 375 24.97 -3.58 42.39
C LEU A 375 24.70 -5.09 42.51
N ALA A 376 23.73 -5.61 41.77
CA ALA A 376 23.46 -7.05 41.75
C ALA A 376 24.62 -7.86 41.13
N ALA A 377 25.23 -7.35 40.06
CA ALA A 377 26.41 -7.96 39.45
C ALA A 377 27.64 -7.95 40.36
N GLU A 378 27.74 -6.99 41.28
CA GLU A 378 28.75 -6.91 42.33
C GLU A 378 28.44 -7.81 43.54
N GLY A 379 27.34 -8.58 43.52
CA GLY A 379 26.97 -9.58 44.51
C GLY A 379 25.92 -9.15 45.54
N MET A 380 25.36 -7.95 45.41
CA MET A 380 24.26 -7.54 46.29
C MET A 380 22.97 -8.29 45.86
N PRO A 381 22.16 -8.85 46.80
CA PRO A 381 20.87 -9.41 46.44
C PRO A 381 19.99 -8.37 45.73
N PHE A 382 19.36 -8.75 44.60
CA PHE A 382 18.61 -7.84 43.77
C PHE A 382 17.56 -6.98 44.54
N ARG A 383 16.86 -7.59 45.50
CA ARG A 383 15.86 -6.89 46.32
C ARG A 383 16.48 -5.85 47.26
N ASP A 384 17.70 -6.08 47.72
CA ASP A 384 18.43 -5.15 48.59
C ASP A 384 19.00 -4.00 47.75
N ALA A 385 19.53 -4.29 46.58
CA ALA A 385 19.94 -3.28 45.59
C ALA A 385 18.78 -2.39 45.21
N TYR A 386 17.61 -2.97 44.88
CA TYR A 386 16.37 -2.22 44.55
C TYR A 386 15.98 -1.27 45.67
N LYS A 387 15.93 -1.76 46.94
CA LYS A 387 15.60 -0.94 48.09
C LYS A 387 16.60 0.20 48.30
N LYS A 388 17.90 -0.12 48.20
CA LYS A 388 18.96 0.86 48.36
C LYS A 388 18.81 2.00 47.34
N VAL A 389 18.69 1.68 46.06
CA VAL A 389 18.58 2.67 44.98
C VAL A 389 17.29 3.49 45.15
N GLY A 390 16.16 2.86 45.52
CA GLY A 390 14.92 3.56 45.85
C GLY A 390 15.07 4.60 46.94
N LEU A 391 15.72 4.23 48.04
CA LEU A 391 16.01 5.14 49.14
C LEU A 391 16.96 6.29 48.76
N ASP A 392 17.98 5.99 47.92
CA ASP A 392 18.91 7.00 47.43
C ASP A 392 18.19 8.05 46.53
N ILE A 393 17.18 7.62 45.73
CA ILE A 393 16.34 8.50 44.91
C ILE A 393 15.47 9.38 45.84
N GLU A 394 14.80 8.79 46.83
CA GLU A 394 13.94 9.53 47.78
C GLU A 394 14.73 10.54 48.58
N ALA A 395 15.98 10.18 48.95
CA ALA A 395 16.89 11.09 49.68
C ALA A 395 17.53 12.17 48.78
N GLY A 396 17.40 12.10 47.45
CA GLY A 396 18.04 13.00 46.51
C GLY A 396 19.57 12.79 46.40
N THR A 397 20.07 11.62 46.80
CA THR A 397 21.50 11.25 46.78
C THR A 397 21.85 10.34 45.61
N PHE A 398 20.88 9.94 44.81
CA PHE A 398 21.09 9.11 43.63
C PHE A 398 21.91 9.84 42.55
N VAL A 399 23.00 9.20 42.12
CA VAL A 399 23.84 9.72 41.03
C VAL A 399 23.72 8.75 39.84
N PRO A 400 23.15 9.17 38.70
CA PRO A 400 22.97 8.28 37.57
C PRO A 400 24.27 7.96 36.85
N CYS A 401 24.45 6.68 36.50
CA CYS A 401 25.48 6.27 35.52
C CYS A 401 24.89 6.40 34.11
N LYS A 402 25.25 7.45 33.39
CA LYS A 402 24.71 7.73 32.03
C LYS A 402 25.47 7.00 30.93
N ASN A 403 26.52 6.27 31.24
CA ASN A 403 27.25 5.45 30.29
C ASN A 403 26.69 4.02 30.30
N ILE A 404 25.85 3.71 29.33
CA ILE A 404 25.17 2.40 29.24
C ILE A 404 25.62 1.70 27.98
N THR A 405 25.86 0.40 28.08
CA THR A 405 26.09 -0.47 26.95
C THR A 405 25.44 -1.82 27.24
N HIS A 406 24.46 -2.20 26.46
CA HIS A 406 23.90 -3.54 26.47
C HIS A 406 24.57 -4.39 25.40
N THR A 407 24.75 -5.68 25.66
CA THR A 407 25.44 -6.60 24.74
C THR A 407 24.47 -7.56 24.03
N HIS A 408 23.26 -7.70 24.55
CA HIS A 408 22.25 -8.57 23.94
C HIS A 408 21.63 -7.93 22.68
N GLU A 409 21.10 -8.77 21.83
CA GLU A 409 20.51 -8.40 20.55
C GLU A 409 19.33 -7.43 20.71
N GLY A 410 19.24 -6.45 19.81
CA GLY A 410 18.12 -5.52 19.71
C GLY A 410 18.06 -4.45 20.79
N SER A 411 19.18 -4.17 21.50
CA SER A 411 19.22 -3.16 22.58
C SER A 411 20.25 -2.06 22.31
N ILE A 412 20.37 -1.11 23.26
CA ILE A 412 21.36 -0.02 23.22
C ILE A 412 22.76 -0.59 23.05
N GLY A 413 23.47 -0.21 21.98
CA GLY A 413 24.79 -0.72 21.64
C GLY A 413 24.80 -1.94 20.70
N ASN A 414 23.67 -2.62 20.51
CA ASN A 414 23.54 -3.76 19.59
C ASN A 414 22.16 -3.78 18.91
N LEU A 415 21.89 -2.84 18.00
CA LEU A 415 20.55 -2.59 17.39
C LEU A 415 20.07 -3.68 16.44
N CYS A 416 20.94 -4.52 15.92
CA CYS A 416 20.62 -5.56 14.93
C CYS A 416 20.03 -5.04 13.62
N ASN A 417 20.36 -3.81 13.21
CA ASN A 417 19.82 -3.19 11.99
C ASN A 417 20.13 -4.00 10.73
N GLU A 418 21.27 -4.72 10.68
CA GLU A 418 21.62 -5.55 9.51
C GLU A 418 20.64 -6.74 9.36
N GLN A 419 20.24 -7.38 10.46
CA GLN A 419 19.28 -8.48 10.45
C GLN A 419 17.90 -7.99 9.99
N ILE A 420 17.50 -6.78 10.41
CA ILE A 420 16.26 -6.15 9.99
C ILE A 420 16.30 -5.84 8.49
N LYS A 421 17.44 -5.32 7.98
CA LYS A 421 17.65 -5.09 6.53
C LYS A 421 17.57 -6.39 5.73
N GLU A 422 18.23 -7.45 6.17
CA GLU A 422 18.19 -8.76 5.50
C GLU A 422 16.77 -9.31 5.40
N PHE A 423 15.99 -9.17 6.47
CA PHE A 423 14.58 -9.60 6.47
C PHE A 423 13.74 -8.80 5.47
N MET A 424 13.87 -7.46 5.45
CA MET A 424 13.20 -6.60 4.50
C MET A 424 13.56 -6.96 3.05
N GLU A 425 14.84 -7.07 2.74
CA GLU A 425 15.33 -7.38 1.40
C GLU A 425 14.84 -8.75 0.89
N LYS A 426 14.91 -9.77 1.76
CA LYS A 426 14.39 -11.10 1.43
C LYS A 426 12.91 -11.07 1.07
N THR A 427 12.11 -10.35 1.86
CA THR A 427 10.66 -10.26 1.67
C THR A 427 10.33 -9.48 0.40
N TYR A 428 10.97 -8.33 0.18
CA TYR A 428 10.78 -7.50 -1.00
C TYR A 428 11.14 -8.24 -2.30
N ASN A 429 12.32 -8.86 -2.34
CA ASN A 429 12.80 -9.55 -3.54
C ASN A 429 11.99 -10.80 -3.91
N ALA A 430 11.28 -11.41 -2.95
CA ALA A 430 10.42 -12.56 -3.21
C ALA A 430 9.20 -12.25 -4.08
N MET A 431 8.83 -10.97 -4.26
CA MET A 431 7.69 -10.57 -5.09
C MET A 431 7.97 -10.57 -6.60
N ASN A 432 9.24 -10.58 -7.02
CA ASN A 432 9.66 -10.67 -8.44
C ASN A 432 8.88 -9.74 -9.39
N PHE A 433 8.85 -8.44 -9.11
CA PHE A 433 8.14 -7.44 -9.93
C PHE A 433 8.63 -7.37 -11.38
N GLN A 434 9.88 -7.77 -11.64
CA GLN A 434 10.49 -7.72 -12.97
C GLN A 434 9.72 -8.56 -14.00
N LYS A 435 9.15 -9.71 -13.59
CA LYS A 435 8.36 -10.58 -14.48
C LYS A 435 7.13 -9.86 -15.04
N SER A 436 6.37 -9.18 -14.18
CA SER A 436 5.18 -8.43 -14.61
C SER A 436 5.52 -7.25 -15.50
N HIS A 437 6.58 -6.51 -15.16
CA HIS A 437 7.06 -5.37 -15.94
C HIS A 437 7.50 -5.79 -17.36
N GLN A 438 8.31 -6.84 -17.47
CA GLN A 438 8.76 -7.37 -18.77
C GLN A 438 7.58 -7.86 -19.63
N ALA A 439 6.57 -8.47 -19.03
CA ALA A 439 5.39 -8.93 -19.75
C ALA A 439 4.56 -7.76 -20.30
N GLU A 440 4.36 -6.71 -19.52
CA GLU A 440 3.65 -5.50 -19.94
C GLU A 440 4.41 -4.77 -21.06
N GLU A 441 5.72 -4.60 -20.92
CA GLU A 441 6.57 -4.01 -21.97
C GLU A 441 6.51 -4.81 -23.27
N ALA A 442 6.57 -6.15 -23.20
CA ALA A 442 6.50 -7.01 -24.38
C ALA A 442 5.16 -6.89 -25.13
N LEU A 443 4.04 -6.75 -24.42
CA LEU A 443 2.72 -6.53 -25.04
C LEU A 443 2.59 -5.14 -25.69
N LEU A 444 3.22 -4.13 -25.09
CA LEU A 444 3.19 -2.76 -25.59
C LEU A 444 4.25 -2.48 -26.65
N ALA A 445 5.31 -3.29 -26.75
CA ALA A 445 6.31 -3.17 -27.81
C ALA A 445 5.69 -3.36 -29.19
N ARG A 446 6.23 -2.62 -30.19
CA ARG A 446 5.76 -2.64 -31.58
C ARG A 446 6.28 -3.83 -32.36
#